data_ec3be072b959c49557006192fe0379ab
#
_entry.id   ec3be072b959c49557006192fe0379ab
#
_cell.length_a   1.000
_cell.length_b   1.000
_cell.length_c   1.000
_cell.angle_alpha   90.00
_cell.angle_beta   90.00
_cell.angle_gamma   90.00
#
_symmetry.space_group_name_H-M   'P 1'
#
loop_
_entity.id
_entity.type
_entity.pdbx_description
1 polymer ?
#
loop_
_entity_poly.entity_id
_entity_poly.type
_entity_poly.pdbx_seq_one_letter_code
_entity_poly.pdbx_strand_id
1 'polypeptide(L)'
;MLKPILIPALLLAAGAGALHAQTDFYARAGAQWAGTLVRDVLVTEVTVQQSIAPMLALGASMPISPGYRAGLEGTLSSGGYSAEQDGVETDLGTLRTASVLLGLDGPIWKAVRWRVGLGGIFYWPSEDRGIFLQGGPIRFLAGAGADWRNPVMRSWDLMVSARYDFHRFTTDELDLRGFSQAQSLSRVSLSVGLARGIR
;
A
#
# COMPACT_ATOMS: atom_id res chain seq x y z
N MET A 1 -17.29 -22.41 8.33
CA MET A 1 -17.54 -22.54 6.88
C MET A 1 -16.36 -21.87 6.15
N LEU A 2 -15.32 -22.65 5.85
CA LEU A 2 -14.18 -22.20 5.03
C LEU A 2 -14.60 -22.21 3.56
N LYS A 3 -14.70 -21.06 2.93
CA LYS A 3 -14.92 -20.89 1.48
C LYS A 3 -13.65 -20.35 0.80
N PRO A 4 -13.48 -20.55 -0.49
CA PRO A 4 -12.28 -21.04 -1.16
C PRO A 4 -11.29 -19.91 -1.48
N ILE A 5 -10.23 -19.83 -0.70
CA ILE A 5 -9.02 -19.01 -1.00
C ILE A 5 -8.04 -19.79 -1.91
N LEU A 6 -8.38 -21.01 -2.31
CA LEU A 6 -7.47 -21.92 -3.02
C LEU A 6 -7.32 -21.69 -4.54
N ILE A 7 -8.21 -20.95 -5.18
CA ILE A 7 -8.19 -20.78 -6.64
C ILE A 7 -7.10 -19.83 -7.15
N PRO A 8 -6.77 -18.69 -6.52
CA PRO A 8 -5.71 -17.81 -7.02
C PRO A 8 -4.28 -18.38 -6.82
N ALA A 9 -4.07 -19.25 -5.83
CA ALA A 9 -2.76 -19.85 -5.60
C ALA A 9 -2.39 -20.89 -6.67
N LEU A 10 -3.37 -21.58 -7.26
CA LEU A 10 -3.13 -22.60 -8.28
C LEU A 10 -2.80 -22.00 -9.67
N LEU A 11 -3.35 -20.83 -9.99
CA LEU A 11 -3.01 -20.11 -11.23
C LEU A 11 -1.61 -19.52 -11.23
N LEU A 12 -1.08 -19.17 -10.06
CA LEU A 12 0.32 -18.74 -9.90
C LEU A 12 1.31 -19.91 -10.05
N ALA A 13 0.92 -21.13 -9.68
CA ALA A 13 1.78 -22.31 -9.76
C ALA A 13 1.88 -22.89 -11.18
N ALA A 14 0.86 -22.78 -12.00
CA ALA A 14 0.84 -23.35 -13.35
C ALA A 14 1.69 -22.55 -14.37
N GLY A 15 1.98 -21.28 -14.10
CA GLY A 15 2.88 -20.44 -14.92
C GLY A 15 4.36 -20.55 -14.58
N ALA A 16 4.72 -21.27 -13.52
CA ALA A 16 6.07 -21.23 -12.96
C ALA A 16 7.15 -21.96 -13.79
N GLY A 17 6.77 -22.81 -14.69
CA GLY A 17 7.72 -23.68 -15.42
C GLY A 17 8.57 -22.99 -16.50
N ALA A 18 8.12 -21.88 -17.08
CA ALA A 18 8.80 -21.20 -18.19
C ALA A 18 9.36 -19.80 -17.83
N LEU A 19 9.11 -19.30 -16.62
CA LEU A 19 9.37 -17.92 -16.21
C LEU A 19 10.58 -17.76 -15.27
N HIS A 20 11.32 -18.85 -14.98
CA HIS A 20 12.42 -18.83 -14.01
C HIS A 20 13.63 -17.98 -14.41
N ALA A 21 13.76 -17.57 -15.66
CA ALA A 21 15.01 -16.95 -16.13
C ALA A 21 15.19 -15.45 -15.81
N GLN A 22 14.13 -14.71 -15.40
CA GLN A 22 14.23 -13.24 -15.24
C GLN A 22 13.32 -12.62 -14.17
N THR A 23 12.89 -13.38 -13.18
CA THR A 23 12.07 -12.84 -12.08
C THR A 23 12.93 -12.07 -11.10
N ASP A 24 12.57 -10.84 -10.80
CA ASP A 24 13.17 -10.05 -9.71
C ASP A 24 12.30 -10.15 -8.47
N PHE A 25 12.93 -10.40 -7.32
CA PHE A 25 12.34 -10.27 -6.00
C PHE A 25 12.94 -9.06 -5.30
N TYR A 26 12.12 -8.36 -4.53
CA TYR A 26 12.60 -7.23 -3.74
C TYR A 26 11.93 -7.15 -2.37
N ALA A 27 12.68 -6.59 -1.42
CA ALA A 27 12.21 -6.25 -0.09
C ALA A 27 12.64 -4.81 0.24
N ARG A 28 11.73 -4.01 0.79
CA ARG A 28 11.96 -2.60 1.12
C ARG A 28 11.37 -2.30 2.48
N ALA A 29 12.04 -1.43 3.24
CA ALA A 29 11.54 -0.85 4.47
C ALA A 29 11.55 0.69 4.36
N GLY A 30 10.66 1.35 5.04
CA GLY A 30 10.55 2.80 4.96
C GLY A 30 9.48 3.38 5.85
N ALA A 31 8.97 4.54 5.45
CA ALA A 31 7.92 5.26 6.13
C ALA A 31 6.81 5.64 5.16
N GLN A 32 5.59 5.70 5.69
CA GLN A 32 4.39 6.08 4.98
C GLN A 32 3.67 7.20 5.72
N TRP A 33 3.22 8.19 5.00
CA TRP A 33 2.37 9.30 5.46
C TRP A 33 1.00 9.15 4.83
N ALA A 34 -0.05 9.20 5.62
CA ALA A 34 -1.41 9.27 5.13
C ALA A 34 -1.91 10.72 5.22
N GLY A 35 -2.76 11.11 4.29
CA GLY A 35 -3.59 12.30 4.44
C GLY A 35 -4.63 12.12 5.55
N THR A 36 -5.42 13.17 5.80
CA THR A 36 -6.53 13.12 6.75
C THR A 36 -7.51 12.02 6.38
N LEU A 37 -7.77 11.08 7.31
CA LEU A 37 -8.67 9.95 7.10
C LEU A 37 -10.13 10.40 6.99
N VAL A 38 -10.53 11.32 7.88
CA VAL A 38 -11.87 11.90 7.92
C VAL A 38 -11.77 13.37 8.30
N ARG A 39 -12.54 14.22 7.65
CA ARG A 39 -12.76 15.60 8.03
C ARG A 39 -14.25 15.89 7.99
N ASP A 40 -14.82 16.24 9.12
CA ASP A 40 -16.19 16.67 9.27
C ASP A 40 -16.24 18.12 9.74
N VAL A 41 -17.19 18.89 9.18
CA VAL A 41 -17.35 20.35 9.44
C VAL A 41 -18.79 20.71 9.75
N LEU A 42 -19.71 19.73 9.99
CA LEU A 42 -21.15 20.02 10.08
C LEU A 42 -21.57 20.75 11.36
N VAL A 43 -20.97 20.44 12.50
CA VAL A 43 -21.27 21.11 13.79
C VAL A 43 -19.98 21.51 14.50
N THR A 44 -19.00 20.64 14.46
CA THR A 44 -17.66 20.79 15.05
C THR A 44 -16.68 20.15 14.12
N GLU A 45 -15.55 20.81 13.87
CA GLU A 45 -14.50 20.22 13.02
C GLU A 45 -13.89 19.01 13.72
N VAL A 46 -14.13 17.82 13.19
CA VAL A 46 -13.48 16.57 13.64
C VAL A 46 -12.54 16.10 12.55
N THR A 47 -11.28 15.98 12.89
CA THR A 47 -10.24 15.53 11.99
C THR A 47 -9.62 14.24 12.52
N VAL A 48 -9.64 13.16 11.72
CA VAL A 48 -8.93 11.91 12.05
C VAL A 48 -7.67 11.82 11.20
N GLN A 49 -6.54 11.69 11.85
CA GLN A 49 -5.22 11.65 11.22
C GLN A 49 -4.46 10.38 11.62
N GLN A 50 -3.59 9.93 10.72
CA GLN A 50 -2.64 8.85 11.01
C GLN A 50 -1.24 9.43 11.12
N SER A 51 -0.52 9.04 12.15
CA SER A 51 0.90 9.36 12.30
C SER A 51 1.74 8.73 11.21
N ILE A 52 2.98 9.21 11.03
CA ILE A 52 3.95 8.55 10.17
C ILE A 52 4.08 7.08 10.59
N ALA A 53 3.86 6.18 9.65
CA ALA A 53 3.85 4.74 9.89
C ALA A 53 5.10 4.08 9.28
N PRO A 54 5.90 3.34 10.04
CA PRO A 54 6.88 2.44 9.47
C PRO A 54 6.19 1.44 8.54
N MET A 55 6.87 1.10 7.44
CA MET A 55 6.34 0.18 6.42
C MET A 55 7.36 -0.86 5.99
N LEU A 56 6.86 -2.02 5.59
CA LEU A 56 7.61 -3.07 4.92
C LEU A 56 6.88 -3.43 3.63
N ALA A 57 7.62 -3.53 2.52
CA ALA A 57 7.09 -3.97 1.24
C ALA A 57 7.90 -5.15 0.70
N LEU A 58 7.20 -6.14 0.17
CA LEU A 58 7.76 -7.30 -0.51
C LEU A 58 7.12 -7.40 -1.88
N GLY A 59 7.90 -7.75 -2.89
CA GLY A 59 7.35 -7.90 -4.22
C GLY A 59 8.18 -8.78 -5.14
N ALA A 60 7.54 -9.16 -6.24
CA ALA A 60 8.14 -9.87 -7.33
C ALA A 60 7.69 -9.26 -8.65
N SER A 61 8.57 -9.21 -9.63
CA SER A 61 8.25 -8.73 -10.97
C SER A 61 8.95 -9.54 -12.04
N MET A 62 8.31 -9.67 -13.21
CA MET A 62 8.81 -10.38 -14.38
C MET A 62 8.78 -9.47 -15.60
N PRO A 63 9.69 -9.64 -16.55
CA PRO A 63 9.66 -8.92 -17.81
C PRO A 63 8.45 -9.36 -18.64
N ILE A 64 7.76 -8.38 -19.23
CA ILE A 64 6.65 -8.60 -20.17
C ILE A 64 7.00 -8.11 -21.58
N SER A 65 7.95 -7.19 -21.66
CA SER A 65 8.46 -6.60 -22.92
C SER A 65 9.84 -6.00 -22.64
N PRO A 66 10.67 -5.72 -23.65
CA PRO A 66 11.95 -5.06 -23.46
C PRO A 66 11.82 -3.77 -22.63
N GLY A 67 12.45 -3.73 -21.47
CA GLY A 67 12.41 -2.62 -20.54
C GLY A 67 11.18 -2.54 -19.64
N TYR A 68 10.08 -3.27 -19.89
CA TYR A 68 8.84 -3.24 -19.12
C TYR A 68 8.65 -4.51 -18.30
N ARG A 69 8.09 -4.38 -17.12
CA ARG A 69 7.86 -5.48 -16.19
C ARG A 69 6.44 -5.39 -15.61
N ALA A 70 5.87 -6.55 -15.31
CA ALA A 70 4.67 -6.67 -14.49
C ALA A 70 5.05 -7.33 -13.16
N GLY A 71 4.37 -6.96 -12.08
CA GLY A 71 4.69 -7.49 -10.77
C GLY A 71 3.56 -7.40 -9.78
N LEU A 72 3.76 -8.11 -8.66
CA LEU A 72 2.90 -8.08 -7.49
C LEU A 72 3.70 -7.54 -6.32
N GLU A 73 3.10 -6.65 -5.54
CA GLU A 73 3.68 -6.08 -4.34
C GLU A 73 2.70 -6.14 -3.19
N GLY A 74 3.15 -6.64 -2.04
CA GLY A 74 2.47 -6.55 -0.77
C GLY A 74 3.16 -5.52 0.13
N THR A 75 2.39 -4.68 0.80
CA THR A 75 2.90 -3.69 1.76
C THR A 75 2.17 -3.81 3.09
N LEU A 76 2.92 -3.74 4.18
CA LEU A 76 2.40 -3.68 5.55
C LEU A 76 2.86 -2.37 6.18
N SER A 77 1.98 -1.68 6.89
CA SER A 77 2.35 -0.53 7.71
C SER A 77 1.57 -0.51 9.02
N SER A 78 2.14 0.17 10.03
CA SER A 78 1.52 0.29 11.35
C SER A 78 1.90 1.65 11.95
N GLY A 79 0.91 2.46 12.33
CA GLY A 79 1.13 3.76 12.94
C GLY A 79 -0.01 4.13 13.87
N GLY A 80 0.24 5.03 14.82
CA GLY A 80 -0.80 5.61 15.66
C GLY A 80 -1.83 6.37 14.83
N TYR A 81 -3.05 6.48 15.32
CA TYR A 81 -4.04 7.38 14.76
C TYR A 81 -4.80 8.10 15.87
N SER A 82 -5.15 9.34 15.61
CA SER A 82 -5.81 10.21 16.58
C SER A 82 -6.98 10.96 15.94
N ALA A 83 -7.93 11.34 16.76
CA ALA A 83 -9.00 12.27 16.40
C ALA A 83 -8.77 13.60 17.13
N GLU A 84 -8.85 14.69 16.39
CA GLU A 84 -8.83 16.05 16.92
C GLU A 84 -10.23 16.65 16.81
N GLN A 85 -10.75 17.14 17.92
CA GLN A 85 -12.01 17.84 18.01
C GLN A 85 -11.87 19.04 18.94
N ASP A 86 -12.22 20.25 18.48
CA ASP A 86 -12.12 21.52 19.23
C ASP A 86 -10.73 21.76 19.87
N GLY A 87 -9.67 21.33 19.17
CA GLY A 87 -8.29 21.46 19.64
C GLY A 87 -7.90 20.43 20.71
N VAL A 88 -8.76 19.45 21.00
CA VAL A 88 -8.47 18.32 21.89
C VAL A 88 -8.14 17.09 21.04
N GLU A 89 -6.90 16.61 21.15
CA GLU A 89 -6.47 15.38 20.50
C GLU A 89 -6.77 14.17 21.37
N THR A 90 -7.43 13.17 20.80
CA THR A 90 -7.73 11.88 21.44
C THR A 90 -7.00 10.78 20.69
N ASP A 91 -6.15 10.05 21.38
CA ASP A 91 -5.50 8.84 20.83
C ASP A 91 -6.54 7.73 20.64
N LEU A 92 -6.63 7.21 19.43
CA LEU A 92 -7.53 6.12 19.06
C LEU A 92 -6.79 4.77 18.96
N GLY A 93 -5.47 4.75 19.23
CA GLY A 93 -4.65 3.56 19.21
C GLY A 93 -3.82 3.40 17.93
N THR A 94 -3.61 2.17 17.50
CA THR A 94 -2.76 1.84 16.35
C THR A 94 -3.61 1.40 15.16
N LEU A 95 -3.36 2.00 14.00
CA LEU A 95 -3.93 1.60 12.74
C LEU A 95 -2.89 0.84 11.91
N ARG A 96 -3.17 -0.44 11.67
CA ARG A 96 -2.39 -1.28 10.77
C ARG A 96 -3.05 -1.31 9.40
N THR A 97 -2.24 -1.30 8.36
CA THR A 97 -2.75 -1.47 6.99
C THR A 97 -1.91 -2.49 6.24
N ALA A 98 -2.58 -3.26 5.39
CA ALA A 98 -1.93 -4.06 4.38
C ALA A 98 -2.46 -3.71 3.01
N SER A 99 -1.61 -3.69 2.00
CA SER A 99 -2.04 -3.53 0.62
C SER A 99 -1.42 -4.57 -0.28
N VAL A 100 -2.15 -4.92 -1.32
CA VAL A 100 -1.65 -5.76 -2.42
C VAL A 100 -1.92 -5.04 -3.72
N LEU A 101 -0.88 -4.87 -4.53
CA LEU A 101 -0.92 -4.18 -5.81
C LEU A 101 -0.37 -5.05 -6.92
N LEU A 102 -1.14 -5.17 -7.99
CA LEU A 102 -0.67 -5.62 -9.30
C LEU A 102 -0.17 -4.39 -10.04
N GLY A 103 1.09 -4.41 -10.48
CA GLY A 103 1.74 -3.23 -11.02
C GLY A 103 2.48 -3.48 -12.34
N LEU A 104 2.72 -2.38 -13.00
CA LEU A 104 3.60 -2.28 -14.16
C LEU A 104 4.72 -1.30 -13.86
N ASP A 105 5.92 -1.58 -14.33
CA ASP A 105 7.05 -0.66 -14.25
C ASP A 105 7.82 -0.60 -15.58
N GLY A 106 8.40 0.56 -15.87
CA GLY A 106 9.17 0.81 -17.07
C GLY A 106 10.25 1.86 -16.88
N PRO A 107 11.20 2.00 -17.82
CA PRO A 107 12.29 2.96 -17.70
C PRO A 107 11.79 4.41 -17.84
N ILE A 108 12.33 5.31 -16.99
CA ILE A 108 12.29 6.77 -17.21
C ILE A 108 13.66 7.19 -17.74
N TRP A 109 14.70 6.79 -17.03
CA TRP A 109 16.09 7.09 -17.34
C TRP A 109 16.97 6.00 -16.72
N LYS A 110 18.17 5.80 -17.19
CA LYS A 110 19.18 4.79 -16.80
C LYS A 110 18.84 3.94 -15.56
N ALA A 111 18.88 4.55 -14.37
CA ALA A 111 18.65 3.91 -13.08
C ALA A 111 17.23 4.15 -12.50
N VAL A 112 16.43 4.98 -13.16
CA VAL A 112 15.10 5.38 -12.68
C VAL A 112 14.01 4.72 -13.49
N ARG A 113 13.05 4.10 -12.80
CA ARG A 113 11.89 3.44 -13.38
C ARG A 113 10.62 4.06 -12.82
N TRP A 114 9.62 4.30 -13.66
CA TRP A 114 8.28 4.58 -13.19
C TRP A 114 7.59 3.28 -12.76
N ARG A 115 6.63 3.40 -11.88
CA ARG A 115 5.76 2.31 -11.46
C ARG A 115 4.33 2.81 -11.31
N VAL A 116 3.36 2.02 -11.77
CA VAL A 116 1.94 2.21 -11.52
C VAL A 116 1.34 0.88 -11.07
N GLY A 117 0.27 0.93 -10.29
CA GLY A 117 -0.38 -0.28 -9.81
C GLY A 117 -1.81 -0.06 -9.38
N LEU A 118 -2.56 -1.15 -9.40
CA LEU A 118 -3.95 -1.22 -8.95
C LEU A 118 -4.10 -2.42 -8.02
N GLY A 119 -4.95 -2.30 -7.01
CA GLY A 119 -5.15 -3.39 -6.06
C GLY A 119 -6.09 -3.05 -4.92
N GLY A 120 -5.80 -3.60 -3.74
CA GLY A 120 -6.61 -3.40 -2.55
C GLY A 120 -5.79 -3.02 -1.34
N ILE A 121 -6.40 -2.28 -0.44
CA ILE A 121 -5.88 -1.94 0.88
C ILE A 121 -6.86 -2.41 1.95
N PHE A 122 -6.31 -2.99 3.01
CA PHE A 122 -7.01 -3.50 4.19
C PHE A 122 -6.61 -2.68 5.40
N TYR A 123 -7.58 -2.35 6.24
CA TYR A 123 -7.38 -1.63 7.48
C TYR A 123 -7.64 -2.53 8.67
N TRP A 124 -6.74 -2.53 9.65
CA TRP A 124 -6.89 -3.22 10.93
C TRP A 124 -6.60 -2.27 12.09
N PRO A 125 -7.60 -1.64 12.67
CA PRO A 125 -7.44 -0.90 13.91
C PRO A 125 -7.07 -1.86 15.05
N SER A 126 -6.30 -1.39 16.03
CA SER A 126 -6.00 -2.16 17.24
C SER A 126 -7.22 -2.33 18.16
N GLU A 127 -8.16 -1.41 18.05
CA GLU A 127 -9.40 -1.38 18.80
C GLU A 127 -10.55 -0.95 17.89
N ASP A 128 -11.71 -1.58 18.06
CA ASP A 128 -12.93 -1.23 17.34
C ASP A 128 -13.57 0.01 17.97
N ARG A 129 -12.99 1.18 17.69
CA ARG A 129 -13.42 2.49 18.23
C ARG A 129 -13.62 3.53 17.13
N GLY A 130 -14.40 4.57 17.45
CA GLY A 130 -14.60 5.71 16.57
C GLY A 130 -15.15 5.31 15.21
N ILE A 131 -14.43 5.63 14.14
CA ILE A 131 -14.84 5.33 12.76
C ILE A 131 -14.69 3.86 12.37
N PHE A 132 -14.08 3.03 13.21
CA PHE A 132 -13.84 1.59 12.98
C PHE A 132 -14.67 0.68 13.91
N LEU A 133 -15.78 1.15 14.48
CA LEU A 133 -16.67 0.34 15.33
C LEU A 133 -17.17 -0.95 14.64
N GLN A 134 -17.28 -0.94 13.32
CA GLN A 134 -17.68 -2.08 12.51
C GLN A 134 -16.48 -2.84 11.91
N GLY A 135 -15.27 -2.58 12.43
CA GLY A 135 -14.02 -3.14 11.90
C GLY A 135 -13.41 -2.33 10.76
N GLY A 136 -12.30 -2.80 10.25
CA GLY A 136 -11.54 -2.13 9.19
C GLY A 136 -12.05 -2.48 7.79
N PRO A 137 -12.24 -1.49 6.91
CA PRO A 137 -12.71 -1.72 5.56
C PRO A 137 -11.64 -2.25 4.62
N ILE A 138 -12.08 -2.87 3.53
CA ILE A 138 -11.27 -3.16 2.36
C ILE A 138 -11.63 -2.15 1.28
N ARG A 139 -10.63 -1.49 0.68
CA ARG A 139 -10.86 -0.48 -0.34
C ARG A 139 -9.96 -0.72 -1.56
N PHE A 140 -10.44 -0.33 -2.73
CA PHE A 140 -9.65 -0.33 -3.96
C PHE A 140 -8.55 0.73 -3.85
N LEU A 141 -7.33 0.39 -4.30
CA LEU A 141 -6.14 1.22 -4.23
C LEU A 141 -5.53 1.38 -5.62
N ALA A 142 -5.22 2.61 -5.99
CA ALA A 142 -4.39 2.94 -7.14
C ALA A 142 -3.10 3.61 -6.67
N GLY A 143 -1.99 3.28 -7.27
CA GLY A 143 -0.69 3.85 -6.90
C GLY A 143 0.17 4.17 -8.10
N ALA A 144 0.99 5.21 -7.94
CA ALA A 144 2.03 5.59 -8.89
C ALA A 144 3.31 5.96 -8.14
N GLY A 145 4.47 5.77 -8.77
CA GLY A 145 5.73 6.06 -8.12
C GLY A 145 6.92 5.95 -9.04
N ALA A 146 8.10 6.11 -8.44
CA ALA A 146 9.38 5.93 -9.10
C ALA A 146 10.33 5.13 -8.21
N ASP A 147 11.09 4.26 -8.84
CA ASP A 147 12.13 3.46 -8.22
C ASP A 147 13.47 3.86 -8.83
N TRP A 148 14.43 4.21 -7.99
CA TRP A 148 15.82 4.31 -8.36
C TRP A 148 16.52 3.00 -7.99
N ARG A 149 17.30 2.41 -8.92
CA ARG A 149 18.04 1.17 -8.72
C ARG A 149 19.50 1.35 -9.07
N ASN A 150 20.37 0.87 -8.20
CA ASN A 150 21.82 0.90 -8.42
C ASN A 150 22.44 -0.45 -8.03
N PRO A 151 23.20 -1.11 -8.92
CA PRO A 151 23.89 -2.34 -8.60
C PRO A 151 24.87 -2.14 -7.44
N VAL A 152 24.78 -2.96 -6.39
CA VAL A 152 25.68 -2.93 -5.23
C VAL A 152 26.49 -4.23 -5.10
N MET A 153 25.95 -5.34 -5.60
CA MET A 153 26.62 -6.66 -5.66
C MET A 153 26.24 -7.35 -6.98
N ARG A 154 26.92 -8.46 -7.31
CA ARG A 154 26.76 -9.18 -8.58
C ARG A 154 25.31 -9.50 -8.97
N SER A 155 24.43 -9.74 -7.98
CA SER A 155 23.02 -10.10 -8.20
C SER A 155 22.04 -9.27 -7.38
N TRP A 156 22.50 -8.19 -6.71
CA TRP A 156 21.69 -7.35 -5.86
C TRP A 156 21.80 -5.90 -6.27
N ASP A 157 20.65 -5.26 -6.38
CA ASP A 157 20.52 -3.82 -6.60
C ASP A 157 20.00 -3.16 -5.31
N LEU A 158 20.61 -2.04 -4.92
CA LEU A 158 20.00 -1.12 -3.97
C LEU A 158 18.81 -0.46 -4.66
N MET A 159 17.69 -0.39 -3.97
CA MET A 159 16.46 0.19 -4.48
C MET A 159 15.97 1.28 -3.53
N VAL A 160 15.75 2.47 -4.06
CA VAL A 160 15.07 3.58 -3.36
C VAL A 160 13.77 3.86 -4.10
N SER A 161 12.67 3.93 -3.37
CA SER A 161 11.34 4.06 -3.95
C SER A 161 10.56 5.18 -3.29
N ALA A 162 9.95 6.01 -4.13
CA ALA A 162 8.95 6.98 -3.73
C ALA A 162 7.62 6.61 -4.40
N ARG A 163 6.54 6.56 -3.62
CA ARG A 163 5.22 6.18 -4.13
C ARG A 163 4.13 7.07 -3.56
N TYR A 164 3.16 7.36 -4.39
CA TYR A 164 1.90 8.01 -4.07
C TYR A 164 0.76 7.04 -4.35
N ASP A 165 -0.04 6.74 -3.31
CA ASP A 165 -1.20 5.88 -3.38
C ASP A 165 -2.46 6.71 -3.15
N PHE A 166 -3.50 6.38 -3.89
CA PHE A 166 -4.79 7.03 -3.80
C PHE A 166 -5.90 5.99 -3.69
N HIS A 167 -6.86 6.24 -2.80
CA HIS A 167 -8.07 5.44 -2.68
C HIS A 167 -9.21 6.24 -2.09
N ARG A 168 -10.42 5.74 -2.25
CA ARG A 168 -11.58 6.26 -1.55
C ARG A 168 -11.70 5.56 -0.21
N PHE A 169 -11.88 6.35 0.84
CA PHE A 169 -12.02 5.87 2.20
C PHE A 169 -13.44 6.13 2.70
N THR A 170 -14.11 5.12 3.20
CA THR A 170 -15.32 5.15 4.01
C THR A 170 -15.31 3.93 4.92
N THR A 171 -16.10 3.97 5.98
CA THR A 171 -16.35 2.83 6.87
C THR A 171 -17.85 2.68 7.04
N ASP A 172 -18.31 1.50 7.43
CA ASP A 172 -19.74 1.26 7.66
C ASP A 172 -20.29 2.17 8.76
N GLU A 173 -19.46 2.52 9.76
CA GLU A 173 -19.81 3.49 10.80
C GLU A 173 -20.00 4.91 10.25
N LEU A 174 -19.16 5.34 9.31
CA LEU A 174 -19.33 6.63 8.63
C LEU A 174 -20.61 6.66 7.82
N ASP A 175 -20.92 5.59 7.10
CA ASP A 175 -22.17 5.49 6.33
C ASP A 175 -23.39 5.53 7.25
N LEU A 176 -23.36 4.88 8.41
CA LEU A 176 -24.43 4.93 9.43
C LEU A 176 -24.61 6.33 10.03
N ARG A 177 -23.55 7.12 10.13
CA ARG A 177 -23.60 8.53 10.59
C ARG A 177 -24.00 9.51 9.51
N GLY A 178 -24.36 9.05 8.33
CA GLY A 178 -24.83 9.88 7.22
C GLY A 178 -23.72 10.45 6.33
N PHE A 179 -22.47 10.00 6.48
CA PHE A 179 -21.39 10.33 5.55
C PHE A 179 -21.50 9.49 4.27
N SER A 180 -22.44 9.86 3.40
CA SER A 180 -22.72 9.14 2.16
C SER A 180 -21.62 9.27 1.09
N GLN A 181 -20.64 10.15 1.28
CA GLN A 181 -19.55 10.35 0.34
C GLN A 181 -18.23 9.81 0.90
N ALA A 182 -17.68 8.83 0.18
CA ALA A 182 -16.33 8.34 0.47
C ALA A 182 -15.30 9.46 0.31
N GLN A 183 -14.46 9.66 1.31
CA GLN A 183 -13.40 10.67 1.29
C GLN A 183 -12.22 10.20 0.45
N SER A 184 -11.60 11.14 -0.27
CA SER A 184 -10.38 10.86 -1.04
C SER A 184 -9.19 10.84 -0.09
N LEU A 185 -8.54 9.69 0.02
CA LEU A 185 -7.35 9.53 0.85
C LEU A 185 -6.13 9.30 -0.02
N SER A 186 -5.10 10.09 0.22
CA SER A 186 -3.78 9.93 -0.38
C SER A 186 -2.77 9.45 0.66
N ARG A 187 -1.80 8.66 0.19
CA ARG A 187 -0.67 8.19 0.97
C ARG A 187 0.62 8.39 0.19
N VAL A 188 1.62 8.91 0.85
CA VAL A 188 2.98 9.02 0.32
C VAL A 188 3.86 8.05 1.06
N SER A 189 4.71 7.33 0.37
CA SER A 189 5.71 6.47 1.00
C SER A 189 7.09 6.66 0.40
N LEU A 190 8.09 6.60 1.27
CA LEU A 190 9.51 6.55 0.91
C LEU A 190 10.11 5.29 1.53
N SER A 191 10.83 4.53 0.74
CA SER A 191 11.41 3.26 1.19
C SER A 191 12.74 2.97 0.51
N VAL A 192 13.56 2.20 1.20
CA VAL A 192 14.85 1.71 0.71
C VAL A 192 14.90 0.19 0.91
N GLY A 193 15.58 -0.50 0.04
CA GLY A 193 15.70 -1.95 0.13
C GLY A 193 16.61 -2.55 -0.92
N LEU A 194 16.46 -3.83 -1.12
CA LEU A 194 17.26 -4.61 -2.04
C LEU A 194 16.35 -5.34 -3.04
N ALA A 195 16.78 -5.37 -4.27
CA ALA A 195 16.18 -6.18 -5.32
C ALA A 195 17.21 -7.21 -5.81
N ARG A 196 16.75 -8.44 -6.08
CA ARG A 196 17.57 -9.51 -6.64
C ARG A 196 16.95 -10.01 -7.93
N GLY A 197 17.71 -9.92 -9.02
CA GLY A 197 17.36 -10.56 -10.28
C GLY A 197 17.80 -12.03 -10.30
N ILE A 198 16.88 -12.94 -10.57
CA ILE A 198 17.20 -14.31 -10.95
C ILE A 198 17.49 -14.29 -12.45
N ARG A 199 18.77 -14.37 -12.78
CA ARG A 199 19.29 -14.39 -14.17
C ARG A 199 19.58 -15.80 -14.62
#